data_cb25fdbc5a4b7e64fc6ec43bd2930d14
#
_entry.id   cb25fdbc5a4b7e64fc6ec43bd2930d14
#
_cell.length_a   1.000
_cell.length_b   1.000
_cell.length_c   1.000
_cell.angle_alpha   90.00
_cell.angle_beta   90.00
_cell.angle_gamma   90.00
#
_symmetry.space_group_name_H-M   'P 1'
#
loop_
_entity.id
_entity.type
_entity.pdbx_description
1 polymer ?
#
loop_
_entity_poly.entity_id
_entity_poly.type
_entity_poly.pdbx_seq_one_letter_code
_entity_poly.pdbx_strand_id
1 'polypeptide(L)'
;MQEMCIINNVLFIGGFFMLLEQINSDLLTLAKESDTVLHDIYEKIDSICLINSNRILSAFIENKVSYSDFSDINGYGNYDEGRNKIEKIFATVLGCEDALVRPQIMSGTNALYITLSALLKHGDTMISLSGAPYDSLQEMIGISGNSSQSLKAAGVKYEQIELINDDFDDQTIIERLKENNIKLVEIQRSRGYSHRKSLSIEKIERIIKKIREVNDKVIIMVDNCYGELVETKEPGHVGADIVVGSLMKNLGGGIAPTGGYIAGNQDLVYMVAERLTAPGIGKDLGANFNLNNAFFKGIFMAPNAVKNALKTAIFTAYMLEKLEYSNVSPRYDEPRTDIIQTLELTSKENLVNFTQGIQQSSPIDSFVHVLPAPMPGYPFDEVMACLLYTSILLAAYLSQYKPSTQ
;
A
#
# COMPACT_ATOMS: atom_id res chain seq x y z
N MET A 1 -32.97 0.88 16.06
CA MET A 1 -32.35 2.05 15.39
C MET A 1 -32.00 3.17 16.39
N GLN A 2 -31.68 2.84 17.65
CA GLN A 2 -31.43 3.86 18.69
C GLN A 2 -30.22 3.57 19.58
N GLU A 3 -29.41 2.55 19.26
CA GLU A 3 -28.31 2.09 20.15
C GLU A 3 -26.88 2.29 19.65
N MET A 4 -26.69 2.97 18.54
CA MET A 4 -25.35 3.23 18.00
C MET A 4 -24.80 4.63 18.29
N CYS A 5 -25.32 5.31 19.30
CA CYS A 5 -24.85 6.62 19.79
C CYS A 5 -24.33 6.54 21.24
N ILE A 6 -23.58 5.50 21.61
CA ILE A 6 -23.08 5.38 23.01
C ILE A 6 -21.61 5.84 23.13
N ILE A 7 -21.10 6.66 22.24
CA ILE A 7 -19.83 7.36 22.48
C ILE A 7 -20.05 8.83 22.89
N ASN A 8 -21.28 9.28 23.10
CA ASN A 8 -21.60 10.70 23.30
C ASN A 8 -21.62 11.18 24.76
N ASN A 9 -21.13 10.43 25.75
CA ASN A 9 -21.03 10.93 27.13
C ASN A 9 -19.69 10.59 27.77
N VAL A 10 -18.59 11.16 27.26
CA VAL A 10 -17.36 11.27 28.04
C VAL A 10 -17.44 12.53 28.87
N LEU A 11 -18.02 12.44 30.07
CA LEU A 11 -17.87 13.44 31.10
C LEU A 11 -16.45 13.35 31.68
N PHE A 12 -15.64 14.36 31.45
CA PHE A 12 -14.38 14.61 32.16
C PHE A 12 -14.66 14.80 33.64
N ILE A 13 -14.63 13.77 34.45
CA ILE A 13 -14.50 13.86 35.89
C ILE A 13 -13.26 13.05 36.27
N GLY A 14 -12.27 13.73 36.84
CA GLY A 14 -10.94 13.24 37.13
C GLY A 14 -10.90 11.85 37.78
N GLY A 15 -10.22 10.96 37.12
CA GLY A 15 -9.90 9.61 37.58
C GLY A 15 -9.48 8.77 36.39
N PHE A 16 -8.48 7.96 36.55
CA PHE A 16 -8.01 6.96 35.61
C PHE A 16 -9.15 5.96 35.26
N PHE A 17 -9.98 6.29 34.26
CA PHE A 17 -10.91 5.32 33.71
C PHE A 17 -10.18 4.55 32.59
N MET A 18 -10.07 3.23 32.74
CA MET A 18 -9.64 2.37 31.65
C MET A 18 -10.69 2.45 30.52
N LEU A 19 -10.27 2.72 29.30
CA LEU A 19 -11.13 2.77 28.09
C LEU A 19 -12.10 1.58 28.00
N LEU A 20 -11.69 0.39 28.48
CA LEU A 20 -12.50 -0.82 28.50
C LEU A 20 -13.77 -0.72 29.35
N GLU A 21 -13.78 0.12 30.40
CA GLU A 21 -14.97 0.30 31.27
C GLU A 21 -16.08 1.12 30.58
N GLN A 22 -15.75 1.77 29.47
CA GLN A 22 -16.69 2.58 28.69
C GLN A 22 -17.31 1.79 27.50
N ILE A 23 -16.81 0.58 27.24
CA ILE A 23 -17.32 -0.27 26.15
C ILE A 23 -18.52 -1.06 26.63
N ASN A 24 -19.57 -1.11 25.82
CA ASN A 24 -20.75 -1.93 26.07
C ASN A 24 -20.35 -3.39 26.33
N SER A 25 -20.92 -4.00 27.37
CA SER A 25 -20.66 -5.37 27.80
C SER A 25 -20.89 -6.41 26.70
N ASP A 26 -21.87 -6.18 25.83
CA ASP A 26 -22.21 -7.09 24.74
C ASP A 26 -21.11 -7.05 23.65
N LEU A 27 -20.55 -5.88 23.36
CA LEU A 27 -19.41 -5.74 22.46
C LEU A 27 -18.14 -6.40 23.03
N LEU A 28 -17.92 -6.30 24.34
CA LEU A 28 -16.80 -6.99 25.01
C LEU A 28 -16.97 -8.51 24.97
N THR A 29 -18.19 -8.99 25.12
CA THR A 29 -18.51 -10.43 25.02
C THR A 29 -18.25 -10.91 23.59
N LEU A 30 -18.76 -10.20 22.59
CA LEU A 30 -18.53 -10.50 21.18
C LEU A 30 -17.02 -10.47 20.82
N ALA A 31 -16.28 -9.51 21.34
CA ALA A 31 -14.83 -9.42 21.16
C ALA A 31 -14.11 -10.65 21.75
N LYS A 32 -14.52 -11.15 22.90
CA LYS A 32 -13.96 -12.38 23.50
C LYS A 32 -14.30 -13.64 22.70
N GLU A 33 -15.51 -13.72 22.14
CA GLU A 33 -15.90 -14.82 21.27
C GLU A 33 -15.03 -14.87 19.99
N SER A 34 -14.59 -13.72 19.49
CA SER A 34 -13.74 -13.64 18.31
C SER A 34 -12.41 -14.38 18.48
N ASP A 35 -11.84 -14.45 19.69
CA ASP A 35 -10.58 -15.15 19.97
C ASP A 35 -10.64 -16.62 19.56
N THR A 36 -11.80 -17.26 19.78
CA THR A 36 -12.02 -18.66 19.39
C THR A 36 -12.30 -18.80 17.90
N VAL A 37 -13.15 -17.93 17.34
CA VAL A 37 -13.58 -18.02 15.94
C VAL A 37 -12.42 -17.68 14.98
N LEU A 38 -11.58 -16.73 15.32
CA LEU A 38 -10.49 -16.23 14.47
C LEU A 38 -9.16 -16.97 14.70
N HIS A 39 -9.10 -17.90 15.63
CA HIS A 39 -7.87 -18.59 16.05
C HIS A 39 -7.10 -19.15 14.85
N ASP A 40 -7.72 -20.00 14.04
CA ASP A 40 -7.05 -20.67 12.90
C ASP A 40 -6.61 -19.68 11.81
N ILE A 41 -7.33 -18.57 11.65
CA ILE A 41 -6.98 -17.52 10.71
C ILE A 41 -5.74 -16.79 11.23
N TYR A 42 -5.70 -16.49 12.53
CA TYR A 42 -4.57 -15.82 13.15
C TYR A 42 -3.30 -16.67 13.15
N GLU A 43 -3.40 -17.97 13.35
CA GLU A 43 -2.26 -18.90 13.24
C GLU A 43 -1.64 -18.90 11.83
N LYS A 44 -2.46 -18.83 10.77
CA LYS A 44 -1.96 -18.68 9.40
C LYS A 44 -1.20 -17.37 9.20
N ILE A 45 -1.73 -16.27 9.73
CA ILE A 45 -1.07 -14.96 9.65
C ILE A 45 0.23 -14.94 10.43
N ASP A 46 0.27 -15.56 11.61
CA ASP A 46 1.49 -15.71 12.42
C ASP A 46 2.56 -16.51 11.67
N SER A 47 2.16 -17.57 10.96
CA SER A 47 3.05 -18.39 10.14
C SER A 47 3.64 -17.58 8.97
N ILE A 48 2.82 -16.77 8.28
CA ILE A 48 3.29 -15.87 7.21
C ILE A 48 4.26 -14.83 7.78
N CYS A 49 3.94 -14.24 8.92
CA CYS A 49 4.80 -13.30 9.61
C CYS A 49 6.16 -13.91 9.95
N LEU A 50 6.19 -15.15 10.45
CA LEU A 50 7.44 -15.87 10.75
C LEU A 50 8.29 -16.08 9.51
N ILE A 51 7.69 -16.51 8.38
CA ILE A 51 8.39 -16.71 7.11
C ILE A 51 9.01 -15.39 6.62
N ASN A 52 8.24 -14.31 6.62
CA ASN A 52 8.70 -12.99 6.19
C ASN A 52 9.77 -12.42 7.13
N SER A 53 9.62 -12.59 8.45
CA SER A 53 10.61 -12.18 9.44
C SER A 53 11.94 -12.92 9.24
N ASN A 54 11.88 -14.21 8.94
CA ASN A 54 13.07 -15.01 8.67
C ASN A 54 13.78 -14.57 7.37
N ARG A 55 13.01 -14.25 6.31
CA ARG A 55 13.56 -13.70 5.06
C ARG A 55 14.30 -12.39 5.31
N ILE A 56 13.70 -11.47 6.06
CA ILE A 56 14.33 -10.19 6.40
C ILE A 56 15.57 -10.39 7.27
N LEU A 57 15.50 -11.24 8.29
CA LEU A 57 16.65 -11.57 9.13
C LEU A 57 17.80 -12.14 8.31
N SER A 58 17.50 -13.07 7.39
CA SER A 58 18.52 -13.63 6.47
C SER A 58 19.17 -12.55 5.63
N ALA A 59 18.38 -11.63 5.05
CA ALA A 59 18.89 -10.52 4.25
C ALA A 59 19.81 -9.59 5.07
N PHE A 60 19.49 -9.33 6.35
CA PHE A 60 20.38 -8.57 7.24
C PHE A 60 21.70 -9.28 7.48
N ILE A 61 21.67 -10.58 7.76
CA ILE A 61 22.87 -11.39 8.01
C ILE A 61 23.76 -11.47 6.76
N GLU A 62 23.18 -11.77 5.61
CA GLU A 62 23.89 -11.89 4.32
C GLU A 62 24.56 -10.58 3.91
N ASN A 63 23.90 -9.44 4.15
CA ASN A 63 24.47 -8.13 3.89
C ASN A 63 25.38 -7.62 5.03
N LYS A 64 25.66 -8.42 6.06
CA LYS A 64 26.55 -8.09 7.18
C LYS A 64 26.24 -6.72 7.77
N VAL A 65 24.96 -6.50 8.10
CA VAL A 65 24.51 -5.23 8.70
C VAL A 65 25.23 -5.02 10.03
N SER A 66 25.87 -3.88 10.18
CA SER A 66 26.58 -3.46 11.38
C SER A 66 25.90 -2.26 12.04
N TYR A 67 26.25 -1.99 13.29
CA TYR A 67 25.69 -0.83 14.00
C TYR A 67 26.00 0.51 13.31
N SER A 68 27.16 0.61 12.63
CA SER A 68 27.54 1.81 11.88
C SER A 68 26.65 2.10 10.67
N ASP A 69 25.99 1.07 10.09
CA ASP A 69 25.11 1.25 8.92
C ASP A 69 23.83 2.03 9.26
N PHE A 70 23.47 2.10 10.55
CA PHE A 70 22.34 2.88 11.03
C PHE A 70 22.60 4.39 11.04
N SER A 71 23.87 4.80 10.96
CA SER A 71 24.27 6.19 10.90
C SER A 71 24.31 6.67 9.46
N ASP A 72 23.82 7.86 9.22
CA ASP A 72 23.91 8.49 7.93
C ASP A 72 25.27 9.16 7.73
N ILE A 73 25.68 9.24 6.49
CA ILE A 73 26.75 10.12 6.03
C ILE A 73 26.16 11.30 5.24
N ASN A 74 26.99 12.20 4.77
CA ASN A 74 26.54 13.36 3.99
C ASN A 74 25.96 13.03 2.61
N GLY A 75 25.98 11.74 2.21
CA GLY A 75 25.44 11.25 0.94
C GLY A 75 26.21 11.70 -0.29
N TYR A 76 27.39 12.31 -0.09
CA TYR A 76 28.25 12.80 -1.16
C TYR A 76 29.33 11.76 -1.42
N GLY A 77 29.21 11.04 -2.55
CA GLY A 77 30.21 10.07 -2.98
C GLY A 77 29.93 8.61 -2.62
N ASN A 78 30.88 7.76 -2.95
CA ASN A 78 30.73 6.33 -3.25
C ASN A 78 30.71 5.40 -2.02
N TYR A 79 30.53 5.90 -0.80
CA TYR A 79 30.76 5.12 0.41
C TYR A 79 29.65 5.22 1.47
N ASP A 80 28.39 5.43 1.08
CA ASP A 80 27.30 5.27 2.01
C ASP A 80 26.92 3.78 2.13
N GLU A 81 27.67 3.04 2.97
CA GLU A 81 27.42 1.62 3.16
C GLU A 81 26.02 1.35 3.71
N GLY A 82 25.52 2.18 4.63
CA GLY A 82 24.17 2.03 5.19
C GLY A 82 23.10 2.12 4.10
N ARG A 83 23.18 3.16 3.27
CA ARG A 83 22.30 3.33 2.12
C ARG A 83 22.38 2.14 1.15
N ASN A 84 23.58 1.72 0.81
CA ASN A 84 23.77 0.63 -0.14
C ASN A 84 23.26 -0.70 0.41
N LYS A 85 23.43 -0.95 1.72
CA LYS A 85 22.96 -2.19 2.36
C LYS A 85 21.45 -2.22 2.50
N ILE A 86 20.80 -1.11 2.86
CA ILE A 86 19.32 -1.08 2.95
C ILE A 86 18.69 -1.35 1.58
N GLU A 87 19.25 -0.79 0.50
CA GLU A 87 18.78 -1.05 -0.86
C GLU A 87 18.93 -2.53 -1.25
N LYS A 88 20.07 -3.18 -0.92
CA LYS A 88 20.27 -4.62 -1.14
C LYS A 88 19.28 -5.47 -0.34
N ILE A 89 19.01 -5.08 0.91
CA ILE A 89 18.05 -5.80 1.75
C ILE A 89 16.64 -5.72 1.11
N PHE A 90 16.23 -4.55 0.66
CA PHE A 90 14.94 -4.41 -0.03
C PHE A 90 14.88 -5.24 -1.32
N ALA A 91 15.95 -5.22 -2.14
CA ALA A 91 16.03 -6.05 -3.33
C ALA A 91 15.85 -7.55 -2.98
N THR A 92 16.61 -8.05 -1.99
CA THR A 92 16.52 -9.45 -1.53
C THR A 92 15.12 -9.79 -1.02
N VAL A 93 14.54 -8.95 -0.15
CA VAL A 93 13.23 -9.19 0.46
C VAL A 93 12.12 -9.21 -0.59
N LEU A 94 12.23 -8.37 -1.62
CA LEU A 94 11.25 -8.26 -2.70
C LEU A 94 11.48 -9.23 -3.87
N GLY A 95 12.59 -10.00 -3.86
CA GLY A 95 12.93 -10.93 -4.93
C GLY A 95 13.40 -10.23 -6.21
N CYS A 96 14.12 -9.11 -6.08
CA CYS A 96 14.60 -8.26 -7.16
C CYS A 96 16.14 -8.23 -7.21
N GLU A 97 16.71 -7.76 -8.32
CA GLU A 97 18.16 -7.64 -8.52
C GLU A 97 18.74 -6.42 -7.81
N ASP A 98 18.02 -5.30 -7.82
CA ASP A 98 18.45 -4.04 -7.24
C ASP A 98 17.24 -3.24 -6.69
N ALA A 99 17.53 -2.22 -5.87
CA ALA A 99 16.49 -1.34 -5.35
C ALA A 99 17.00 0.10 -5.12
N LEU A 100 16.07 1.04 -5.11
CA LEU A 100 16.20 2.38 -4.55
C LEU A 100 15.33 2.47 -3.29
N VAL A 101 15.91 2.93 -2.20
CA VAL A 101 15.22 3.14 -0.91
C VAL A 101 15.64 4.52 -0.40
N ARG A 102 14.82 5.54 -0.68
CA ARG A 102 15.27 6.93 -0.55
C ARG A 102 14.21 7.83 0.06
N PRO A 103 14.61 8.76 0.94
CA PRO A 103 13.71 9.80 1.42
C PRO A 103 13.35 10.84 0.33
N GLN A 104 14.18 10.98 -0.70
CA GLN A 104 13.91 11.83 -1.87
C GLN A 104 12.75 11.32 -2.72
N ILE A 105 12.39 10.06 -2.59
CA ILE A 105 11.15 9.49 -3.10
C ILE A 105 10.09 9.70 -2.02
N MET A 106 9.47 10.87 -1.99
CA MET A 106 8.70 11.38 -0.85
C MET A 106 7.40 10.62 -0.53
N SER A 107 6.93 9.76 -1.44
CA SER A 107 5.68 8.99 -1.28
C SER A 107 5.59 7.86 -2.29
N GLY A 108 4.64 6.95 -2.11
CA GLY A 108 4.32 5.92 -3.11
C GLY A 108 3.88 6.51 -4.46
N THR A 109 3.05 7.55 -4.43
CA THR A 109 2.64 8.30 -5.63
C THR A 109 3.85 8.88 -6.38
N ASN A 110 4.79 9.47 -5.65
CA ASN A 110 6.02 9.98 -6.25
C ASN A 110 6.91 8.85 -6.80
N ALA A 111 7.00 7.71 -6.09
CA ALA A 111 7.73 6.52 -6.57
C ALA A 111 7.19 6.02 -7.92
N LEU A 112 5.85 5.91 -8.04
CA LEU A 112 5.20 5.54 -9.30
C LEU A 112 5.46 6.54 -10.41
N TYR A 113 5.34 7.84 -10.12
CA TYR A 113 5.58 8.88 -11.12
C TYR A 113 7.03 8.90 -11.63
N ILE A 114 8.00 8.83 -10.73
CA ILE A 114 9.43 8.77 -11.10
C ILE A 114 9.68 7.52 -11.96
N THR A 115 9.16 6.36 -11.57
CA THR A 115 9.32 5.11 -12.31
C THR A 115 8.72 5.20 -13.70
N LEU A 116 7.45 5.58 -13.81
CA LEU A 116 6.77 5.69 -15.11
C LEU A 116 7.43 6.74 -16.02
N SER A 117 7.81 7.91 -15.46
CA SER A 117 8.48 8.97 -16.24
C SER A 117 9.93 8.66 -16.63
N ALA A 118 10.58 7.70 -15.95
CA ALA A 118 11.89 7.19 -16.34
C ALA A 118 11.79 6.19 -17.50
N LEU A 119 10.81 5.29 -17.43
CA LEU A 119 10.71 4.14 -18.32
C LEU A 119 9.90 4.42 -19.58
N LEU A 120 9.01 5.42 -19.56
CA LEU A 120 8.14 5.80 -20.67
C LEU A 120 8.64 7.06 -21.38
N LYS A 121 8.61 7.04 -22.70
CA LYS A 121 9.01 8.15 -23.57
C LYS A 121 7.83 8.58 -24.45
N HIS A 122 7.97 9.73 -25.10
CA HIS A 122 7.00 10.20 -26.08
C HIS A 122 6.71 9.12 -27.13
N GLY A 123 5.43 8.80 -27.32
CA GLY A 123 4.94 7.78 -28.27
C GLY A 123 4.78 6.38 -27.67
N ASP A 124 5.39 6.08 -26.50
CA ASP A 124 5.20 4.80 -25.81
C ASP A 124 3.76 4.63 -25.34
N THR A 125 3.34 3.37 -25.24
CA THR A 125 2.03 2.98 -24.69
C THR A 125 2.23 2.23 -23.39
N MET A 126 1.50 2.61 -22.34
CA MET A 126 1.32 1.85 -21.12
C MET A 126 -0.11 1.32 -21.02
N ILE A 127 -0.26 0.14 -20.41
CA ILE A 127 -1.58 -0.46 -20.14
C ILE A 127 -1.67 -0.77 -18.65
N SER A 128 -2.74 -0.31 -17.97
CA SER A 128 -3.12 -0.85 -16.67
C SER A 128 -3.93 -2.13 -16.87
N LEU A 129 -3.51 -3.22 -16.21
CA LEU A 129 -4.14 -4.54 -16.31
C LEU A 129 -5.14 -4.81 -15.17
N SER A 130 -5.30 -3.88 -14.26
CA SER A 130 -6.17 -3.98 -13.08
C SER A 130 -7.31 -2.94 -13.07
N GLY A 131 -7.67 -2.44 -14.26
CA GLY A 131 -8.64 -1.37 -14.45
C GLY A 131 -8.02 0.01 -14.21
N ALA A 132 -8.85 1.02 -13.97
CA ALA A 132 -8.38 2.36 -13.68
C ALA A 132 -7.56 2.37 -12.37
N PRO A 133 -6.36 2.96 -12.36
CA PRO A 133 -5.57 3.10 -11.15
C PRO A 133 -6.24 4.09 -10.17
N TYR A 134 -5.73 4.14 -8.93
CA TYR A 134 -6.26 5.04 -7.91
C TYR A 134 -6.14 6.53 -8.29
N ASP A 135 -6.98 7.39 -7.70
CA ASP A 135 -7.27 8.75 -8.15
C ASP A 135 -6.03 9.62 -8.39
N SER A 136 -5.06 9.69 -7.47
CA SER A 136 -3.88 10.52 -7.66
C SER A 136 -2.93 9.99 -8.77
N LEU A 137 -2.98 8.70 -9.08
CA LEU A 137 -2.25 8.15 -10.22
C LEU A 137 -2.97 8.48 -11.54
N GLN A 138 -4.29 8.54 -11.54
CA GLN A 138 -5.07 8.98 -12.71
C GLN A 138 -4.69 10.39 -13.15
N GLU A 139 -4.52 11.33 -12.22
CA GLU A 139 -4.09 12.69 -12.55
C GLU A 139 -2.65 12.73 -13.08
N MET A 140 -1.74 11.95 -12.48
CA MET A 140 -0.36 11.83 -12.98
C MET A 140 -0.28 11.27 -14.41
N ILE A 141 -1.11 10.27 -14.71
CA ILE A 141 -1.19 9.71 -16.06
C ILE A 141 -1.84 10.74 -16.99
N GLY A 142 -2.79 11.53 -16.50
CA GLY A 142 -3.59 12.48 -17.28
C GLY A 142 -4.91 11.86 -17.78
N ILE A 143 -5.44 10.86 -17.05
CA ILE A 143 -6.79 10.32 -17.24
C ILE A 143 -7.80 11.31 -16.69
N SER A 144 -7.50 11.90 -15.54
CA SER A 144 -8.23 12.99 -14.91
C SER A 144 -7.35 14.23 -14.79
N GLY A 145 -7.96 15.39 -14.49
CA GLY A 145 -7.23 16.65 -14.36
C GLY A 145 -6.66 17.21 -15.69
N ASN A 146 -5.91 18.29 -15.60
CA ASN A 146 -5.34 19.00 -16.75
C ASN A 146 -3.86 19.37 -16.55
N SER A 147 -3.11 18.58 -15.80
CA SER A 147 -1.71 18.86 -15.51
C SER A 147 -0.86 18.77 -16.78
N SER A 148 -0.11 19.85 -17.08
CA SER A 148 0.89 19.86 -18.15
C SER A 148 2.09 18.94 -17.86
N GLN A 149 2.19 18.42 -16.64
CA GLN A 149 3.23 17.49 -16.21
C GLN A 149 2.77 16.02 -16.23
N SER A 150 1.56 15.75 -16.70
CA SER A 150 1.07 14.37 -16.81
C SER A 150 1.81 13.58 -17.89
N LEU A 151 1.80 12.26 -17.79
CA LEU A 151 2.40 11.37 -18.80
C LEU A 151 1.75 11.56 -20.18
N LYS A 152 0.44 11.77 -20.25
CA LYS A 152 -0.25 12.07 -21.52
C LYS A 152 0.20 13.39 -22.11
N ALA A 153 0.43 14.43 -21.30
CA ALA A 153 0.97 15.70 -21.77
C ALA A 153 2.41 15.54 -22.29
N ALA A 154 3.18 14.59 -21.75
CA ALA A 154 4.49 14.21 -22.28
C ALA A 154 4.43 13.31 -23.52
N GLY A 155 3.24 12.98 -24.01
CA GLY A 155 3.02 12.18 -25.22
C GLY A 155 2.98 10.65 -25.01
N VAL A 156 2.87 10.18 -23.78
CA VAL A 156 2.63 8.77 -23.45
C VAL A 156 1.16 8.42 -23.71
N LYS A 157 0.91 7.27 -24.30
CA LYS A 157 -0.43 6.75 -24.52
C LYS A 157 -0.80 5.85 -23.34
N TYR A 158 -2.06 5.96 -22.91
CA TYR A 158 -2.61 5.15 -21.82
C TYR A 158 -3.80 4.32 -22.30
N GLU A 159 -3.82 3.08 -21.89
CA GLU A 159 -4.91 2.14 -22.03
C GLU A 159 -5.15 1.40 -20.71
N GLN A 160 -6.34 0.82 -20.53
CA GLN A 160 -6.64 -0.04 -19.38
C GLN A 160 -7.47 -1.24 -19.82
N ILE A 161 -7.32 -2.34 -19.08
CA ILE A 161 -8.13 -3.54 -19.20
C ILE A 161 -8.73 -3.81 -17.85
N GLU A 162 -10.06 -3.94 -17.80
CA GLU A 162 -10.80 -4.17 -16.57
C GLU A 162 -10.63 -5.62 -16.10
N LEU A 163 -10.71 -5.83 -14.79
CA LEU A 163 -10.80 -7.17 -14.23
C LEU A 163 -12.20 -7.77 -14.49
N ILE A 164 -12.25 -9.07 -14.73
CA ILE A 164 -13.49 -9.83 -14.83
C ILE A 164 -13.62 -10.71 -13.59
N ASN A 165 -14.68 -10.51 -12.80
CA ASN A 165 -14.90 -11.25 -11.55
C ASN A 165 -13.69 -11.21 -10.61
N ASP A 166 -13.12 -10.04 -10.40
CA ASP A 166 -11.92 -9.80 -9.57
C ASP A 166 -10.67 -10.54 -10.04
N ASP A 167 -10.57 -10.88 -11.32
CA ASP A 167 -9.41 -11.56 -11.91
C ASP A 167 -9.06 -10.96 -13.27
N PHE A 168 -7.83 -11.21 -13.74
CA PHE A 168 -7.36 -10.69 -15.03
C PHE A 168 -8.21 -11.25 -16.21
N ASP A 169 -8.52 -10.39 -17.17
CA ASP A 169 -9.03 -10.79 -18.48
C ASP A 169 -7.86 -11.27 -19.35
N ASP A 170 -7.46 -12.51 -19.09
CA ASP A 170 -6.30 -13.12 -19.73
C ASP A 170 -6.39 -13.05 -21.26
N GLN A 171 -7.59 -13.25 -21.84
CA GLN A 171 -7.76 -13.25 -23.28
C GLN A 171 -7.51 -11.87 -23.87
N THR A 172 -8.17 -10.84 -23.36
CA THR A 172 -8.01 -9.47 -23.83
C THR A 172 -6.58 -8.98 -23.64
N ILE A 173 -5.95 -9.29 -22.49
CA ILE A 173 -4.56 -8.94 -22.20
C ILE A 173 -3.61 -9.55 -23.25
N ILE A 174 -3.72 -10.84 -23.50
CA ILE A 174 -2.85 -11.57 -24.44
C ILE A 174 -3.06 -11.09 -25.88
N GLU A 175 -4.30 -10.89 -26.31
CA GLU A 175 -4.60 -10.36 -27.64
C GLU A 175 -3.99 -8.98 -27.84
N ARG A 176 -4.13 -8.09 -26.84
CA ARG A 176 -3.59 -6.72 -26.92
C ARG A 176 -2.06 -6.69 -26.93
N LEU A 177 -1.40 -7.57 -26.18
CA LEU A 177 0.07 -7.63 -26.10
C LEU A 177 0.76 -8.27 -27.31
N LYS A 178 0.03 -8.94 -28.22
CA LYS A 178 0.57 -9.36 -29.51
C LYS A 178 0.93 -8.19 -30.42
N GLU A 179 0.35 -7.02 -30.18
CA GLU A 179 0.76 -5.79 -30.84
C GLU A 179 2.04 -5.25 -30.19
N ASN A 180 3.14 -5.15 -30.97
CA ASN A 180 4.48 -4.79 -30.46
C ASN A 180 4.66 -3.29 -30.12
N ASN A 181 3.59 -2.59 -29.74
CA ASN A 181 3.62 -1.16 -29.45
C ASN A 181 3.48 -0.84 -27.95
N ILE A 182 3.38 -1.87 -27.10
CA ILE A 182 3.24 -1.72 -25.66
C ILE A 182 4.62 -1.73 -25.03
N LYS A 183 4.94 -0.67 -24.31
CA LYS A 183 6.22 -0.52 -23.61
C LYS A 183 6.16 -1.06 -22.19
N LEU A 184 5.04 -0.81 -21.48
CA LEU A 184 4.90 -1.15 -20.08
C LEU A 184 3.46 -1.57 -19.77
N VAL A 185 3.33 -2.61 -18.95
CA VAL A 185 2.08 -2.95 -18.28
C VAL A 185 2.20 -2.66 -16.80
N GLU A 186 1.12 -2.13 -16.23
CA GLU A 186 1.02 -1.79 -14.82
C GLU A 186 -0.05 -2.69 -14.16
N ILE A 187 0.26 -3.18 -12.96
CA ILE A 187 -0.63 -3.96 -12.12
C ILE A 187 -0.71 -3.28 -10.76
N GLN A 188 -1.85 -2.70 -10.41
CA GLN A 188 -2.14 -2.26 -9.06
C GLN A 188 -2.62 -3.46 -8.24
N ARG A 189 -1.78 -3.97 -7.31
CA ARG A 189 -2.07 -5.17 -6.53
C ARG A 189 -3.22 -4.96 -5.55
N SER A 190 -3.13 -3.92 -4.73
CA SER A 190 -4.18 -3.61 -3.75
C SER A 190 -5.44 -3.08 -4.44
N ARG A 191 -6.58 -3.33 -3.79
CA ARG A 191 -7.86 -2.73 -4.18
C ARG A 191 -7.86 -1.20 -4.05
N GLY A 192 -6.99 -0.66 -3.16
CA GLY A 192 -7.08 0.74 -2.80
C GLY A 192 -8.50 1.08 -2.36
N TYR A 193 -9.10 2.06 -2.99
CA TYR A 193 -10.46 2.52 -2.71
C TYR A 193 -11.53 1.91 -3.64
N SER A 194 -11.16 0.99 -4.52
CA SER A 194 -12.10 0.34 -5.42
C SER A 194 -12.87 -0.80 -4.74
N HIS A 195 -14.03 -1.17 -5.31
CA HIS A 195 -14.84 -2.28 -4.81
C HIS A 195 -14.29 -3.67 -5.19
N ARG A 196 -13.35 -3.74 -6.14
CA ARG A 196 -12.73 -5.01 -6.56
C ARG A 196 -11.97 -5.66 -5.42
N LYS A 197 -11.72 -6.95 -5.50
CA LYS A 197 -10.78 -7.63 -4.60
C LYS A 197 -9.33 -7.28 -4.96
N SER A 198 -8.44 -7.36 -3.97
CA SER A 198 -7.00 -7.26 -4.19
C SER A 198 -6.47 -8.50 -4.91
N LEU A 199 -5.36 -8.36 -5.63
CA LEU A 199 -4.78 -9.41 -6.45
C LEU A 199 -3.75 -10.21 -5.65
N SER A 200 -3.91 -11.55 -5.62
CA SER A 200 -2.94 -12.45 -4.99
C SER A 200 -1.67 -12.57 -5.83
N ILE A 201 -0.58 -12.97 -5.18
CA ILE A 201 0.68 -13.28 -5.87
C ILE A 201 0.49 -14.41 -6.88
N GLU A 202 -0.38 -15.38 -6.61
CA GLU A 202 -0.71 -16.46 -7.53
C GLU A 202 -1.34 -15.94 -8.83
N LYS A 203 -2.29 -15.01 -8.74
CA LYS A 203 -2.90 -14.36 -9.92
C LYS A 203 -1.86 -13.56 -10.71
N ILE A 204 -1.01 -12.81 -10.02
CA ILE A 204 0.08 -12.04 -10.62
C ILE A 204 1.08 -12.97 -11.31
N GLU A 205 1.50 -14.07 -10.67
CA GLU A 205 2.40 -15.07 -11.27
C GLU A 205 1.80 -15.68 -12.57
N ARG A 206 0.52 -16.01 -12.51
CA ARG A 206 -0.20 -16.58 -13.66
C ARG A 206 -0.21 -15.64 -14.86
N ILE A 207 -0.59 -14.37 -14.63
CA ILE A 207 -0.66 -13.42 -15.76
C ILE A 207 0.73 -13.05 -16.28
N ILE A 208 1.74 -12.91 -15.42
CA ILE A 208 3.12 -12.69 -15.84
C ILE A 208 3.60 -13.80 -16.77
N LYS A 209 3.40 -15.07 -16.40
CA LYS A 209 3.78 -16.20 -17.25
C LYS A 209 3.13 -16.12 -18.64
N LYS A 210 1.84 -15.85 -18.71
CA LYS A 210 1.11 -15.69 -19.97
C LYS A 210 1.61 -14.51 -20.80
N ILE A 211 1.90 -13.38 -20.15
CA ILE A 211 2.47 -12.21 -20.83
C ILE A 211 3.82 -12.58 -21.47
N ARG A 212 4.70 -13.25 -20.73
CA ARG A 212 6.03 -13.66 -21.23
C ARG A 212 5.99 -14.62 -22.43
N GLU A 213 4.95 -15.42 -22.53
CA GLU A 213 4.75 -16.32 -23.71
C GLU A 213 4.50 -15.54 -25.01
N VAL A 214 3.95 -14.34 -24.96
CA VAL A 214 3.56 -13.53 -26.14
C VAL A 214 4.39 -12.26 -26.31
N ASN A 215 4.94 -11.73 -25.24
CA ASN A 215 5.77 -10.52 -25.24
C ASN A 215 6.79 -10.55 -24.10
N ASP A 216 8.02 -10.94 -24.44
CA ASP A 216 9.14 -11.04 -23.48
C ASP A 216 9.81 -9.69 -23.18
N LYS A 217 9.48 -8.63 -23.95
CA LYS A 217 10.13 -7.31 -23.86
C LYS A 217 9.31 -6.26 -23.11
N VAL A 218 8.02 -6.47 -22.93
CA VAL A 218 7.18 -5.54 -22.21
C VAL A 218 7.61 -5.48 -20.74
N ILE A 219 7.75 -4.27 -20.20
CA ILE A 219 8.08 -4.06 -18.79
C ILE A 219 6.83 -4.33 -17.96
N ILE A 220 6.94 -5.20 -16.96
CA ILE A 220 5.87 -5.49 -16.02
C ILE A 220 6.16 -4.79 -14.71
N MET A 221 5.41 -3.71 -14.44
CA MET A 221 5.46 -2.94 -13.20
C MET A 221 4.31 -3.34 -12.26
N VAL A 222 4.63 -3.54 -11.00
CA VAL A 222 3.62 -3.78 -9.96
C VAL A 222 3.66 -2.68 -8.92
N ASP A 223 2.54 -1.95 -8.74
CA ASP A 223 2.28 -1.16 -7.54
C ASP A 223 1.92 -2.13 -6.40
N ASN A 224 2.85 -2.30 -5.48
CA ASN A 224 2.75 -3.26 -4.39
C ASN A 224 2.24 -2.65 -3.07
N CYS A 225 1.89 -1.36 -3.07
CA CYS A 225 1.36 -0.67 -1.90
C CYS A 225 0.25 -1.47 -1.21
N TYR A 226 0.34 -1.60 0.11
CA TYR A 226 -0.57 -2.36 0.98
C TYR A 226 -0.54 -3.90 0.84
N GLY A 227 0.13 -4.44 -0.20
CA GLY A 227 0.26 -5.87 -0.41
C GLY A 227 1.55 -6.47 0.17
N GLU A 228 2.53 -5.63 0.50
CA GLU A 228 3.85 -6.09 0.95
C GLU A 228 3.74 -6.92 2.22
N LEU A 229 4.40 -8.08 2.23
CA LEU A 229 4.49 -9.03 3.36
C LEU A 229 3.15 -9.65 3.81
N VAL A 230 2.07 -9.43 3.06
CA VAL A 230 0.76 -10.05 3.32
C VAL A 230 0.75 -11.53 2.91
N GLU A 231 1.53 -11.89 1.90
CA GLU A 231 1.76 -13.26 1.45
C GLU A 231 3.24 -13.65 1.65
N THR A 232 3.59 -14.89 1.38
CA THR A 232 4.97 -15.39 1.56
C THR A 232 5.90 -15.04 0.39
N LYS A 233 5.39 -14.57 -0.72
CA LYS A 233 6.12 -14.10 -1.90
C LYS A 233 5.74 -12.66 -2.23
N GLU A 234 6.63 -11.97 -2.92
CA GLU A 234 6.42 -10.64 -3.47
C GLU A 234 6.39 -10.68 -5.00
N PRO A 235 5.90 -9.64 -5.68
CA PRO A 235 5.81 -9.65 -7.15
C PRO A 235 7.14 -9.92 -7.87
N GLY A 236 8.28 -9.46 -7.32
CA GLY A 236 9.59 -9.74 -7.88
C GLY A 236 9.94 -11.23 -7.89
N HIS A 237 9.50 -12.00 -6.86
CA HIS A 237 9.74 -13.46 -6.80
C HIS A 237 8.99 -14.22 -7.91
N VAL A 238 8.02 -13.61 -8.55
CA VAL A 238 7.18 -14.24 -9.57
C VAL A 238 7.33 -13.60 -10.95
N GLY A 239 8.35 -12.75 -11.13
CA GLY A 239 8.78 -12.28 -12.44
C GLY A 239 8.30 -10.87 -12.83
N ALA A 240 7.85 -10.04 -11.88
CA ALA A 240 7.70 -8.61 -12.12
C ALA A 240 9.07 -7.97 -12.37
N ASP A 241 9.18 -7.12 -13.40
CA ASP A 241 10.43 -6.44 -13.73
C ASP A 241 10.74 -5.29 -12.78
N ILE A 242 9.70 -4.65 -12.25
CA ILE A 242 9.84 -3.55 -11.31
C ILE A 242 8.66 -3.51 -10.33
N VAL A 243 8.97 -3.32 -9.08
CA VAL A 243 8.02 -3.29 -7.94
C VAL A 243 8.17 -1.97 -7.22
N VAL A 244 7.07 -1.28 -7.02
CA VAL A 244 7.06 0.09 -6.50
C VAL A 244 6.18 0.19 -5.26
N GLY A 245 6.58 0.99 -4.29
CA GLY A 245 5.73 1.23 -3.12
C GLY A 245 6.24 2.35 -2.20
N SER A 246 5.62 2.43 -1.04
CA SER A 246 5.84 3.50 -0.05
C SER A 246 6.43 2.97 1.23
N LEU A 247 7.41 3.69 1.79
CA LEU A 247 7.93 3.40 3.14
C LEU A 247 7.00 3.91 4.25
N MET A 248 6.05 4.78 3.94
CA MET A 248 5.01 5.18 4.90
C MET A 248 3.90 4.13 5.08
N LYS A 249 4.03 2.98 4.39
CA LYS A 249 3.10 1.85 4.44
C LYS A 249 3.79 0.62 5.02
N ASN A 250 3.45 -0.56 4.53
CA ASN A 250 3.85 -1.85 5.09
C ASN A 250 5.35 -1.97 5.37
N LEU A 251 6.21 -1.72 4.38
CA LEU A 251 7.66 -1.94 4.53
C LEU A 251 8.36 -0.92 5.43
N GLY A 252 7.74 0.21 5.72
CA GLY A 252 8.26 1.13 6.72
C GLY A 252 7.96 0.73 8.17
N GLY A 253 7.17 -0.34 8.38
CA GLY A 253 6.89 -0.92 9.69
C GLY A 253 6.25 0.04 10.69
N GLY A 254 5.62 1.13 10.21
CA GLY A 254 5.11 2.21 11.03
C GLY A 254 6.19 3.10 11.68
N ILE A 255 7.44 2.99 11.24
CA ILE A 255 8.59 3.73 11.79
C ILE A 255 9.13 4.75 10.79
N ALA A 256 9.17 4.40 9.50
CA ALA A 256 9.65 5.31 8.46
C ALA A 256 8.69 6.48 8.27
N PRO A 257 9.12 7.74 8.49
CA PRO A 257 8.24 8.90 8.43
C PRO A 257 7.96 9.39 7.01
N THR A 258 8.77 8.95 6.05
CA THR A 258 8.72 9.34 4.64
C THR A 258 9.49 8.30 3.82
N GLY A 259 9.48 8.46 2.52
CA GLY A 259 10.26 7.65 1.61
C GLY A 259 9.42 6.72 0.75
N GLY A 260 10.06 6.25 -0.32
CA GLY A 260 9.54 5.23 -1.21
C GLY A 260 10.62 4.22 -1.55
N TYR A 261 10.19 3.11 -2.12
CA TYR A 261 11.08 2.12 -2.68
C TYR A 261 10.70 1.79 -4.12
N ILE A 262 11.70 1.47 -4.90
CA ILE A 262 11.57 1.01 -6.29
C ILE A 262 12.59 -0.12 -6.43
N ALA A 263 12.12 -1.35 -6.64
CA ALA A 263 12.96 -2.54 -6.73
C ALA A 263 12.66 -3.30 -8.01
N GLY A 264 13.66 -3.89 -8.64
CA GLY A 264 13.46 -4.60 -9.90
C GLY A 264 14.76 -5.01 -10.56
N ASN A 265 14.70 -5.15 -11.88
CA ASN A 265 15.87 -5.41 -12.72
C ASN A 265 16.86 -4.25 -12.61
N GLN A 266 18.14 -4.56 -12.49
CA GLN A 266 19.21 -3.59 -12.23
C GLN A 266 19.20 -2.43 -13.22
N ASP A 267 19.06 -2.71 -14.53
CA ASP A 267 19.05 -1.68 -15.56
C ASP A 267 17.85 -0.73 -15.44
N LEU A 268 16.67 -1.25 -15.10
CA LEU A 268 15.47 -0.43 -14.91
C LEU A 268 15.60 0.44 -13.66
N VAL A 269 16.11 -0.12 -12.56
CA VAL A 269 16.38 0.63 -11.33
C VAL A 269 17.39 1.73 -11.56
N TYR A 270 18.44 1.48 -12.37
CA TYR A 270 19.43 2.50 -12.74
C TYR A 270 18.81 3.65 -13.56
N MET A 271 17.96 3.33 -14.55
CA MET A 271 17.22 4.36 -15.31
C MET A 271 16.37 5.25 -14.40
N VAL A 272 15.71 4.64 -13.41
CA VAL A 272 14.91 5.37 -12.42
C VAL A 272 15.81 6.22 -11.51
N ALA A 273 16.98 5.71 -11.13
CA ALA A 273 17.95 6.47 -10.34
C ALA A 273 18.45 7.72 -11.08
N GLU A 274 18.72 7.61 -12.38
CA GLU A 274 19.08 8.77 -13.20
C GLU A 274 17.93 9.79 -13.34
N ARG A 275 16.68 9.31 -13.34
CA ARG A 275 15.51 10.20 -13.34
C ARG A 275 15.34 10.90 -12.00
N LEU A 276 15.63 10.21 -10.90
CA LEU A 276 15.55 10.74 -9.54
C LEU A 276 16.63 11.79 -9.28
N THR A 277 17.84 11.57 -9.78
CA THR A 277 19.02 12.43 -9.60
C THR A 277 19.32 13.24 -10.86
N ALA A 278 20.20 12.73 -11.70
CA ALA A 278 20.50 13.25 -13.03
C ALA A 278 21.19 12.17 -13.88
N PRO A 279 21.13 12.26 -15.22
CA PRO A 279 21.89 11.39 -16.10
C PRO A 279 23.39 11.38 -15.76
N GLY A 280 23.95 10.17 -15.62
CA GLY A 280 25.34 9.96 -15.26
C GLY A 280 25.65 10.02 -13.75
N ILE A 281 24.67 10.33 -12.90
CA ILE A 281 24.82 10.32 -11.44
C ILE A 281 24.24 9.01 -10.85
N GLY A 282 23.06 8.61 -11.29
CA GLY A 282 22.43 7.36 -10.88
C GLY A 282 22.24 7.29 -9.36
N LYS A 283 22.73 6.19 -8.75
CA LYS A 283 22.56 5.88 -7.32
C LYS A 283 23.57 6.52 -6.38
N ASP A 284 24.62 7.17 -6.90
CA ASP A 284 25.81 7.52 -6.13
C ASP A 284 25.61 8.71 -5.18
N LEU A 285 24.62 9.55 -5.42
CA LEU A 285 24.34 10.73 -4.61
C LEU A 285 22.98 10.68 -3.91
N GLY A 286 22.89 11.40 -2.82
CA GLY A 286 21.69 11.65 -2.04
C GLY A 286 21.84 11.25 -0.58
N ALA A 287 21.79 12.22 0.32
CA ALA A 287 21.81 11.99 1.75
C ALA A 287 20.49 11.39 2.22
N ASN A 288 20.53 10.48 3.20
CA ASN A 288 19.33 9.88 3.79
C ASN A 288 18.77 10.67 4.99
N PHE A 289 19.30 11.87 5.27
CA PHE A 289 18.78 12.81 6.29
C PHE A 289 18.59 12.19 7.69
N ASN A 290 19.51 11.34 8.13
CA ASN A 290 19.44 10.54 9.37
C ASN A 290 18.27 9.53 9.40
N LEU A 291 17.77 9.10 8.25
CA LEU A 291 16.66 8.15 8.15
C LEU A 291 17.11 6.69 8.01
N ASN A 292 18.40 6.39 7.84
CA ASN A 292 18.90 5.01 7.80
C ASN A 292 18.38 4.20 9.00
N ASN A 293 18.46 4.75 10.20
CA ASN A 293 17.95 4.11 11.41
C ASN A 293 16.46 3.78 11.31
N ALA A 294 15.64 4.70 10.81
CA ALA A 294 14.21 4.48 10.64
C ALA A 294 13.93 3.41 9.55
N PHE A 295 14.67 3.42 8.45
CA PHE A 295 14.49 2.47 7.36
C PHE A 295 14.89 1.05 7.74
N PHE A 296 16.05 0.86 8.39
CA PHE A 296 16.48 -0.46 8.88
C PHE A 296 15.51 -1.02 9.93
N LYS A 297 15.15 -0.21 10.92
CA LYS A 297 14.17 -0.63 11.93
C LYS A 297 12.79 -0.87 11.32
N GLY A 298 12.39 -0.02 10.38
CA GLY A 298 11.12 -0.11 9.69
C GLY A 298 10.93 -1.44 8.99
N ILE A 299 11.86 -1.80 8.10
CA ILE A 299 11.75 -3.09 7.39
C ILE A 299 11.86 -4.28 8.35
N PHE A 300 12.71 -4.19 9.39
CA PHE A 300 12.84 -5.26 10.38
C PHE A 300 11.54 -5.51 11.14
N MET A 301 10.81 -4.46 11.48
CA MET A 301 9.54 -4.52 12.19
C MET A 301 8.32 -4.75 11.27
N ALA A 302 8.49 -4.56 9.95
CA ALA A 302 7.40 -4.60 8.98
C ALA A 302 6.54 -5.88 9.02
N PRO A 303 7.08 -7.12 9.17
CA PRO A 303 6.25 -8.30 9.26
C PRO A 303 5.29 -8.27 10.45
N ASN A 304 5.73 -7.74 11.60
CA ASN A 304 4.88 -7.61 12.79
C ASN A 304 3.83 -6.51 12.60
N ALA A 305 4.19 -5.41 11.96
CA ALA A 305 3.24 -4.33 11.65
C ALA A 305 2.13 -4.84 10.71
N VAL A 306 2.49 -5.54 9.63
CA VAL A 306 1.54 -6.14 8.68
C VAL A 306 0.67 -7.21 9.35
N LYS A 307 1.27 -8.10 10.14
CA LYS A 307 0.52 -9.08 10.93
C LYS A 307 -0.55 -8.43 11.79
N ASN A 308 -0.18 -7.39 12.53
CA ASN A 308 -1.11 -6.69 13.41
C ASN A 308 -2.21 -5.97 12.61
N ALA A 309 -1.86 -5.34 11.49
CA ALA A 309 -2.84 -4.71 10.59
C ALA A 309 -3.86 -5.73 10.06
N LEU A 310 -3.40 -6.90 9.60
CA LEU A 310 -4.27 -7.98 9.13
C LEU A 310 -5.19 -8.51 10.23
N LYS A 311 -4.63 -8.83 11.40
CA LYS A 311 -5.43 -9.33 12.54
C LYS A 311 -6.49 -8.32 12.95
N THR A 312 -6.15 -7.04 13.00
CA THR A 312 -7.12 -6.00 13.34
C THR A 312 -8.17 -5.81 12.25
N ALA A 313 -7.79 -5.84 10.98
CA ALA A 313 -8.75 -5.76 9.87
C ALA A 313 -9.74 -6.93 9.89
N ILE A 314 -9.27 -8.15 10.18
CA ILE A 314 -10.09 -9.35 10.31
C ILE A 314 -11.00 -9.25 11.53
N PHE A 315 -10.48 -8.83 12.67
CA PHE A 315 -11.27 -8.58 13.87
C PHE A 315 -12.38 -7.56 13.61
N THR A 316 -12.03 -6.45 12.94
CA THR A 316 -13.00 -5.41 12.58
C THR A 316 -14.09 -5.97 11.67
N ALA A 317 -13.71 -6.75 10.63
CA ALA A 317 -14.69 -7.40 9.76
C ALA A 317 -15.63 -8.33 10.54
N TYR A 318 -15.07 -9.15 11.42
CA TYR A 318 -15.86 -10.04 12.29
C TYR A 318 -16.88 -9.27 13.14
N MET A 319 -16.41 -8.23 13.83
CA MET A 319 -17.29 -7.40 14.68
C MET A 319 -18.40 -6.75 13.86
N LEU A 320 -18.07 -6.15 12.71
CA LEU A 320 -19.03 -5.48 11.85
C LEU A 320 -20.06 -6.46 11.28
N GLU A 321 -19.66 -7.65 10.86
CA GLU A 321 -20.58 -8.68 10.36
C GLU A 321 -21.51 -9.19 11.47
N LYS A 322 -21.01 -9.36 12.70
CA LYS A 322 -21.82 -9.74 13.85
C LYS A 322 -22.80 -8.65 14.29
N LEU A 323 -22.47 -7.39 14.00
CA LEU A 323 -23.35 -6.24 14.17
C LEU A 323 -24.28 -6.00 12.96
N GLU A 324 -24.38 -6.98 12.05
CA GLU A 324 -25.28 -6.99 10.90
C GLU A 324 -25.01 -5.89 9.84
N TYR A 325 -23.78 -5.39 9.76
CA TYR A 325 -23.39 -4.57 8.63
C TYR A 325 -23.28 -5.43 7.36
N SER A 326 -24.00 -5.05 6.29
CA SER A 326 -24.13 -5.87 5.07
C SER A 326 -22.96 -5.73 4.11
N ASN A 327 -22.26 -4.60 4.11
CA ASN A 327 -21.27 -4.24 3.09
C ASN A 327 -19.86 -4.18 3.68
N VAL A 328 -19.43 -5.27 4.30
CA VAL A 328 -18.08 -5.46 4.86
C VAL A 328 -17.24 -6.25 3.86
N SER A 329 -16.11 -5.72 3.41
CA SER A 329 -15.27 -6.38 2.42
C SER A 329 -13.77 -6.09 2.65
N PRO A 330 -12.88 -7.11 2.65
CA PRO A 330 -13.22 -8.55 2.67
C PRO A 330 -13.97 -8.95 3.94
N ARG A 331 -14.70 -10.03 3.89
CA ARG A 331 -15.29 -10.67 5.08
C ARG A 331 -14.18 -11.19 5.98
N TYR A 332 -14.51 -11.45 7.26
CA TYR A 332 -13.50 -11.93 8.22
C TYR A 332 -12.88 -13.29 7.82
N ASP A 333 -13.64 -14.15 7.11
CA ASP A 333 -13.24 -15.48 6.68
C ASP A 333 -12.67 -15.54 5.24
N GLU A 334 -12.65 -14.40 4.52
CA GLU A 334 -12.06 -14.31 3.17
C GLU A 334 -10.53 -14.18 3.21
N PRO A 335 -9.83 -14.83 2.25
CA PRO A 335 -8.40 -14.62 2.07
C PRO A 335 -8.07 -13.15 1.80
N ARG A 336 -6.96 -12.67 2.37
CA ARG A 336 -6.49 -11.29 2.20
C ARG A 336 -5.16 -11.27 1.47
N THR A 337 -5.02 -10.34 0.54
CA THR A 337 -3.80 -10.10 -0.24
C THR A 337 -3.33 -8.65 -0.16
N ASP A 338 -4.05 -7.84 0.63
CA ASP A 338 -3.65 -6.52 1.14
C ASP A 338 -4.18 -6.32 2.58
N ILE A 339 -3.84 -5.19 3.19
CA ILE A 339 -4.26 -4.84 4.56
C ILE A 339 -5.55 -3.99 4.59
N ILE A 340 -6.20 -3.78 3.47
CA ILE A 340 -7.37 -2.90 3.37
C ILE A 340 -8.63 -3.60 3.89
N GLN A 341 -9.40 -2.89 4.70
CA GLN A 341 -10.76 -3.25 5.11
C GLN A 341 -11.71 -2.15 4.66
N THR A 342 -12.74 -2.50 3.91
CA THR A 342 -13.78 -1.55 3.51
C THR A 342 -15.09 -1.82 4.24
N LEU A 343 -15.78 -0.75 4.54
CA LEU A 343 -17.15 -0.73 5.05
C LEU A 343 -17.92 0.32 4.28
N GLU A 344 -19.01 -0.07 3.63
CA GLU A 344 -19.91 0.87 2.98
C GLU A 344 -21.00 1.28 3.97
N LEU A 345 -21.08 2.57 4.25
CA LEU A 345 -22.05 3.15 5.15
C LEU A 345 -23.18 3.83 4.35
N THR A 346 -24.40 3.74 4.84
CA THR A 346 -25.61 4.13 4.13
C THR A 346 -25.85 5.64 4.10
N SER A 347 -25.11 6.43 4.89
CA SER A 347 -25.26 7.89 4.92
C SER A 347 -23.96 8.60 5.23
N LYS A 348 -23.86 9.86 4.77
CA LYS A 348 -22.73 10.75 5.08
C LYS A 348 -22.58 10.98 6.59
N GLU A 349 -23.70 11.08 7.31
CA GLU A 349 -23.71 11.25 8.75
C GLU A 349 -23.07 10.03 9.46
N ASN A 350 -23.46 8.80 9.06
CA ASN A 350 -22.90 7.58 9.60
C ASN A 350 -21.39 7.49 9.35
N LEU A 351 -20.92 7.93 8.18
CA LEU A 351 -19.49 7.96 7.89
C LEU A 351 -18.73 8.91 8.82
N VAL A 352 -19.23 10.14 8.96
CA VAL A 352 -18.60 11.14 9.85
C VAL A 352 -18.57 10.63 11.28
N ASN A 353 -19.67 10.05 11.78
CA ASN A 353 -19.76 9.48 13.11
C ASN A 353 -18.82 8.31 13.31
N PHE A 354 -18.71 7.40 12.32
CA PHE A 354 -17.79 6.27 12.37
C PHE A 354 -16.33 6.74 12.39
N THR A 355 -15.98 7.68 11.52
CA THR A 355 -14.63 8.27 11.46
C THR A 355 -14.30 9.03 12.75
N GLN A 356 -15.27 9.74 13.33
CA GLN A 356 -15.12 10.42 14.63
C GLN A 356 -14.86 9.41 15.75
N GLY A 357 -15.54 8.27 15.75
CA GLY A 357 -15.30 7.19 16.72
C GLY A 357 -13.86 6.65 16.64
N ILE A 358 -13.33 6.47 15.43
CA ILE A 358 -11.93 6.08 15.22
C ILE A 358 -10.99 7.17 15.77
N GLN A 359 -11.26 8.44 15.46
CA GLN A 359 -10.45 9.57 15.93
C GLN A 359 -10.39 9.64 17.46
N GLN A 360 -11.52 9.53 18.12
CA GLN A 360 -11.62 9.56 19.58
C GLN A 360 -10.95 8.37 20.27
N SER A 361 -10.85 7.25 19.57
CA SER A 361 -10.18 6.03 20.06
C SER A 361 -8.68 6.01 19.74
N SER A 362 -8.18 7.00 19.01
CA SER A 362 -6.77 7.10 18.64
C SER A 362 -5.95 7.75 19.78
N PRO A 363 -4.69 7.31 20.01
CA PRO A 363 -3.86 7.88 21.10
C PRO A 363 -3.35 9.29 20.78
N ILE A 364 -3.44 9.74 19.54
CA ILE A 364 -3.03 11.07 19.10
C ILE A 364 -4.24 11.81 18.56
N ASP A 365 -4.37 13.08 18.95
CA ASP A 365 -5.44 13.98 18.50
C ASP A 365 -6.87 13.44 18.76
N SER A 366 -7.06 12.59 19.77
CA SER A 366 -8.37 12.01 20.13
C SER A 366 -9.45 13.08 20.41
N PHE A 367 -9.05 14.28 20.77
CA PHE A 367 -9.93 15.42 21.07
C PHE A 367 -10.37 16.20 19.83
N VAL A 368 -9.81 15.89 18.64
CA VAL A 368 -10.13 16.60 17.40
C VAL A 368 -11.46 16.11 16.83
N HIS A 369 -12.28 17.05 16.37
CA HIS A 369 -13.47 16.77 15.60
C HIS A 369 -13.14 16.67 14.12
N VAL A 370 -13.46 15.52 13.52
CA VAL A 370 -13.25 15.29 12.10
C VAL A 370 -14.40 15.89 11.29
N LEU A 371 -14.03 16.63 10.24
CA LEU A 371 -14.99 17.27 9.34
C LEU A 371 -14.60 16.95 7.89
N PRO A 372 -15.61 16.82 6.98
CA PRO A 372 -15.31 16.73 5.56
C PRO A 372 -14.54 17.95 5.07
N ALA A 373 -13.47 17.73 4.32
CA ALA A 373 -12.63 18.78 3.77
C ALA A 373 -12.04 18.38 2.42
N PRO A 374 -11.77 19.37 1.53
CA PRO A 374 -11.06 19.10 0.28
C PRO A 374 -9.68 18.51 0.54
N MET A 375 -9.32 17.46 -0.20
CA MET A 375 -8.00 16.84 -0.11
C MET A 375 -7.33 16.79 -1.48
N PRO A 376 -6.02 17.09 -1.56
CA PRO A 376 -5.28 17.01 -2.81
C PRO A 376 -5.37 15.62 -3.46
N GLY A 377 -5.72 15.56 -4.73
CA GLY A 377 -5.85 14.31 -5.49
C GLY A 377 -7.21 13.61 -5.37
N TYR A 378 -8.18 14.21 -4.66
CA TYR A 378 -9.54 13.68 -4.53
C TYR A 378 -10.56 14.67 -5.08
N PRO A 379 -11.58 14.19 -5.83
CA PRO A 379 -12.56 15.06 -6.47
C PRO A 379 -13.67 15.57 -5.52
N PHE A 380 -13.77 15.01 -4.32
CA PHE A 380 -14.80 15.32 -3.33
C PHE A 380 -14.19 15.61 -1.97
N ASP A 381 -14.97 16.22 -1.07
CA ASP A 381 -14.60 16.38 0.33
C ASP A 381 -14.50 15.01 1.00
N GLU A 382 -13.35 14.76 1.63
CA GLU A 382 -13.06 13.53 2.35
C GLU A 382 -13.07 13.76 3.86
N VAL A 383 -13.34 12.68 4.62
CA VAL A 383 -13.22 12.67 6.08
C VAL A 383 -12.12 11.70 6.46
N MET A 384 -11.09 12.18 7.15
CA MET A 384 -10.01 11.35 7.66
C MET A 384 -9.92 11.41 9.18
N ALA A 385 -9.83 10.24 9.83
CA ALA A 385 -9.33 10.13 11.18
C ALA A 385 -7.80 10.19 11.19
N CYS A 386 -7.21 10.58 12.32
CA CYS A 386 -5.76 10.54 12.51
C CYS A 386 -5.23 9.12 12.27
N LEU A 387 -4.41 8.97 11.25
CA LEU A 387 -3.76 7.72 10.92
C LEU A 387 -2.47 7.64 11.72
N LEU A 388 -2.45 6.82 12.75
CA LEU A 388 -1.19 6.42 13.37
C LEU A 388 -0.38 5.59 12.38
N TYR A 389 0.89 5.91 12.27
CA TYR A 389 1.85 5.21 11.41
C TYR A 389 2.00 3.71 11.70
N THR A 390 1.36 3.16 12.71
CA THR A 390 1.69 1.83 13.24
C THR A 390 0.58 0.80 13.23
N SER A 391 -0.65 1.16 12.97
CA SER A 391 -1.70 0.15 12.96
C SER A 391 -2.96 0.67 12.29
N ILE A 392 -3.43 -0.09 11.34
CA ILE A 392 -4.77 -0.01 10.77
C ILE A 392 -5.00 1.22 9.90
N LEU A 393 -4.72 1.09 8.62
CA LEU A 393 -5.48 1.84 7.64
C LEU A 393 -6.90 1.27 7.63
N LEU A 394 -7.72 1.71 8.57
CA LEU A 394 -9.16 1.58 8.42
C LEU A 394 -9.57 2.73 7.48
N ALA A 395 -9.50 2.46 6.18
CA ALA A 395 -10.08 3.37 5.21
C ALA A 395 -11.61 3.23 5.29
N ALA A 396 -12.24 4.07 6.09
CA ALA A 396 -13.67 4.29 5.97
C ALA A 396 -13.88 5.17 4.72
N TYR A 397 -14.39 4.58 3.65
CA TYR A 397 -14.55 5.23 2.36
C TYR A 397 -16.01 5.55 2.09
N LEU A 398 -16.29 6.79 1.67
CA LEU A 398 -17.50 7.13 0.94
C LEU A 398 -17.28 6.75 -0.52
N SER A 399 -17.77 5.59 -0.95
CA SER A 399 -17.97 5.37 -2.36
C SER A 399 -19.11 6.29 -2.82
N GLN A 400 -18.75 7.25 -3.67
CA GLN A 400 -19.59 7.95 -4.64
C GLN A 400 -21.09 8.01 -4.32
N TYR A 401 -21.47 8.90 -3.43
CA TYR A 401 -22.84 9.42 -3.48
C TYR A 401 -22.95 10.33 -4.71
N LYS A 402 -23.37 9.77 -5.85
CA LYS A 402 -23.91 10.58 -6.93
C LYS A 402 -25.22 11.17 -6.40
N PRO A 403 -25.35 12.51 -6.25
CA PRO A 403 -26.66 13.08 -6.01
C PRO A 403 -27.52 12.71 -7.21
N SER A 404 -28.63 12.02 -6.96
CA SER A 404 -29.69 11.87 -7.95
C SER A 404 -30.07 13.27 -8.39
N THR A 405 -29.76 13.60 -9.63
CA THR A 405 -30.33 14.79 -10.31
C THR A 405 -31.83 14.62 -10.31
N GLN A 406 -32.52 15.40 -9.48
CA GLN A 406 -33.89 15.83 -9.73
C GLN A 406 -33.86 17.10 -10.55
#